data_0d01342019f392c441f2da1a7bf1b50b
#
_entry.id   0d01342019f392c441f2da1a7bf1b50b
#
_cell.length_a   1.000
_cell.length_b   1.000
_cell.length_c   1.000
_cell.angle_alpha   90.00
_cell.angle_beta   90.00
_cell.angle_gamma   90.00
#
_symmetry.space_group_name_H-M   'P 1'
#
loop_
_entity.id
_entity.type
_entity.pdbx_description
1 polymer ?
#
loop_
_entity_poly.entity_id
_entity_poly.type
_entity_poly.pdbx_seq_one_letter_code
_entity_poly.pdbx_strand_id
1 'polypeptide(L)'
;MGLVNSVPNRLKAVTLSVIVPYYNEAEVLPELHQRLTEVLSALPDSCEIIYVDDGSSDDSLQLVESFTAESCTIRSIGLSRNFGKEAAMSAGLEHSRGLAVILIDADLQDPPELIPQMLAKWREGYDVVNMQRTERQGETWFKRASAAAFYRLLNTLVKSDIPENVGDFRLLSREVVDHINQLPERNRYMKGIFVWPGFKQATLPFQRDARFCGETKWNYLKLIGLAVDGITSFSIKPLRLATLLGVLIAGSAFGYGAFIVFKTLLFGEVVTGYPSMMVVQLALGGIQLLSIGVLGEYIGRIFIESKGRPLYLVQSVSEKPATTQYQQLEKRA
;
A
#
# COMPACT_ATOMS: atom_id res chain seq x y z
N MET A 1 30.13 29.34 35.01
CA MET A 1 31.19 28.72 34.20
C MET A 1 30.50 27.79 33.23
N GLY A 2 30.16 28.30 32.06
CA GLY A 2 29.28 27.65 31.09
C GLY A 2 30.05 26.67 30.23
N LEU A 3 29.56 25.47 30.16
CA LEU A 3 29.94 24.49 29.14
C LEU A 3 29.17 24.80 27.85
N VAL A 4 29.85 25.41 26.89
CA VAL A 4 29.39 25.54 25.52
C VAL A 4 29.48 24.13 24.86
N ASN A 5 28.36 23.44 24.79
CA ASN A 5 28.28 22.26 23.98
C ASN A 5 28.40 22.67 22.50
N SER A 6 29.53 22.38 21.91
CA SER A 6 29.77 22.46 20.47
C SER A 6 28.82 21.45 19.78
N VAL A 7 27.78 21.97 19.11
CA VAL A 7 26.91 21.21 18.21
C VAL A 7 27.76 20.69 17.06
N PRO A 8 27.89 19.38 16.84
CA PRO A 8 28.64 18.86 15.70
C PRO A 8 27.88 19.19 14.41
N ASN A 9 28.64 19.75 13.49
CA ASN A 9 28.50 19.87 12.06
C ASN A 9 27.10 19.44 11.51
N ARG A 10 26.21 20.41 11.28
CA ARG A 10 24.97 20.20 10.56
C ARG A 10 25.30 19.73 9.14
N LEU A 11 25.30 18.43 8.91
CA LEU A 11 25.00 17.88 7.60
C LEU A 11 23.73 18.61 7.11
N LYS A 12 23.77 19.24 5.93
CA LYS A 12 22.58 19.92 5.39
C LYS A 12 21.43 18.93 5.47
N ALA A 13 20.36 19.30 6.18
CA ALA A 13 19.20 18.44 6.31
C ALA A 13 18.73 18.05 4.90
N VAL A 14 18.51 16.76 4.65
CA VAL A 14 18.00 16.28 3.35
C VAL A 14 16.61 16.87 3.18
N THR A 15 16.37 17.52 2.05
CA THR A 15 15.05 18.12 1.75
C THR A 15 14.13 17.10 1.11
N LEU A 16 14.65 16.28 0.20
CA LEU A 16 13.87 15.32 -0.59
C LEU A 16 14.45 13.92 -0.52
N SER A 17 13.63 12.94 -0.17
CA SER A 17 13.90 11.51 -0.35
C SER A 17 13.04 10.97 -1.49
N VAL A 18 13.63 10.26 -2.43
CA VAL A 18 12.91 9.50 -3.46
C VAL A 18 13.12 8.03 -3.19
N ILE A 19 12.04 7.30 -2.95
CA ILE A 19 12.03 5.87 -2.62
C ILE A 19 11.62 5.08 -3.86
N VAL A 20 12.45 4.11 -4.26
CA VAL A 20 12.25 3.23 -5.40
C VAL A 20 12.25 1.78 -4.91
N PRO A 21 11.08 1.19 -4.59
CA PRO A 21 11.00 -0.25 -4.32
C PRO A 21 11.10 -1.02 -5.64
N TYR A 22 11.89 -2.11 -5.67
CA TYR A 22 12.06 -2.94 -6.86
C TYR A 22 12.21 -4.43 -6.49
N TYR A 23 11.90 -5.29 -7.49
CA TYR A 23 12.08 -6.73 -7.40
C TYR A 23 12.29 -7.33 -8.79
N ASN A 24 13.52 -7.79 -9.10
CA ASN A 24 13.91 -8.31 -10.41
C ASN A 24 13.62 -7.32 -11.56
N GLU A 25 14.24 -6.15 -11.50
CA GLU A 25 14.05 -5.04 -12.45
C GLU A 25 15.39 -4.56 -13.04
N ALA A 26 16.38 -5.46 -13.19
CA ALA A 26 17.72 -5.12 -13.66
C ALA A 26 17.73 -4.39 -15.02
N GLU A 27 16.78 -4.71 -15.92
CA GLU A 27 16.69 -4.10 -17.25
C GLU A 27 16.20 -2.64 -17.23
N VAL A 28 15.41 -2.27 -16.23
CA VAL A 28 14.70 -0.98 -16.17
C VAL A 28 15.41 0.03 -15.27
N LEU A 29 16.06 -0.44 -14.22
CA LEU A 29 16.72 0.38 -13.20
C LEU A 29 17.75 1.40 -13.75
N PRO A 30 18.59 1.09 -14.78
CA PRO A 30 19.53 2.06 -15.31
C PRO A 30 18.87 3.29 -15.92
N GLU A 31 17.82 3.09 -16.72
CA GLU A 31 17.06 4.17 -17.35
C GLU A 31 16.33 5.01 -16.30
N LEU A 32 15.69 4.36 -15.31
CA LEU A 32 15.06 5.06 -14.21
C LEU A 32 16.06 5.90 -13.42
N HIS A 33 17.24 5.34 -13.13
CA HIS A 33 18.30 6.04 -12.41
C HIS A 33 18.76 7.28 -13.15
N GLN A 34 18.97 7.17 -14.46
CA GLN A 34 19.36 8.29 -15.31
C GLN A 34 18.31 9.40 -15.26
N ARG A 35 17.03 9.09 -15.54
CA ARG A 35 15.93 10.07 -15.53
C ARG A 35 15.77 10.73 -14.15
N LEU A 36 15.85 9.95 -13.07
CA LEU A 36 15.78 10.50 -11.71
C LEU A 36 16.92 11.47 -11.42
N THR A 37 18.16 11.09 -11.74
CA THR A 37 19.33 11.94 -11.49
C THR A 37 19.33 13.21 -12.33
N GLU A 38 18.85 13.16 -13.58
CA GLU A 38 18.65 14.34 -14.42
C GLU A 38 17.65 15.32 -13.80
N VAL A 39 16.47 14.84 -13.39
CA VAL A 39 15.44 15.68 -12.78
C VAL A 39 15.91 16.25 -11.44
N LEU A 40 16.52 15.43 -10.60
CA LEU A 40 16.93 15.84 -9.26
C LEU A 40 18.14 16.79 -9.28
N SER A 41 19.03 16.67 -10.27
CA SER A 41 20.16 17.58 -10.42
C SER A 41 19.75 19.01 -10.80
N ALA A 42 18.61 19.17 -11.47
CA ALA A 42 18.04 20.47 -11.80
C ALA A 42 17.34 21.17 -10.61
N LEU A 43 17.12 20.46 -9.50
CA LEU A 43 16.50 21.03 -8.29
C LEU A 43 17.54 21.67 -7.37
N PRO A 44 17.18 22.79 -6.69
CA PRO A 44 18.07 23.41 -5.72
C PRO A 44 18.10 22.66 -4.37
N ASP A 45 17.28 21.63 -4.22
CA ASP A 45 17.06 20.89 -2.99
C ASP A 45 18.15 19.82 -2.78
N SER A 46 18.54 19.59 -1.53
CA SER A 46 19.36 18.44 -1.17
C SER A 46 18.54 17.17 -1.25
N CYS A 47 19.03 16.14 -1.92
CA CYS A 47 18.27 14.94 -2.21
C CYS A 47 19.02 13.64 -1.86
N GLU A 48 18.25 12.61 -1.57
CA GLU A 48 18.68 11.22 -1.54
C GLU A 48 17.73 10.35 -2.38
N ILE A 49 18.28 9.32 -3.02
CA ILE A 49 17.51 8.27 -3.69
C ILE A 49 17.72 6.99 -2.89
N ILE A 50 16.62 6.39 -2.44
CA ILE A 50 16.61 5.16 -1.65
C ILE A 50 16.05 4.04 -2.50
N TYR A 51 16.91 3.18 -3.00
CA TYR A 51 16.56 1.95 -3.69
C TYR A 51 16.31 0.85 -2.67
N VAL A 52 15.12 0.23 -2.69
CA VAL A 52 14.77 -0.85 -1.77
C VAL A 52 14.57 -2.14 -2.57
N ASP A 53 15.51 -3.07 -2.42
CA ASP A 53 15.45 -4.38 -3.01
C ASP A 53 14.58 -5.32 -2.18
N ASP A 54 13.49 -5.80 -2.77
CA ASP A 54 12.61 -6.78 -2.14
C ASP A 54 13.11 -8.23 -2.33
N GLY A 55 14.43 -8.44 -2.13
CA GLY A 55 15.06 -9.75 -2.21
C GLY A 55 15.14 -10.29 -3.64
N SER A 56 15.62 -9.50 -4.59
CA SER A 56 15.80 -9.89 -5.98
C SER A 56 16.72 -11.10 -6.13
N SER A 57 16.46 -11.90 -7.16
CA SER A 57 17.25 -13.07 -7.53
C SER A 57 18.12 -12.85 -8.78
N ASP A 58 17.96 -11.70 -9.43
CA ASP A 58 18.76 -11.24 -10.57
C ASP A 58 19.87 -10.27 -10.12
N ASP A 59 20.54 -9.63 -11.07
CA ASP A 59 21.65 -8.72 -10.82
C ASP A 59 21.19 -7.31 -10.37
N SER A 60 19.91 -7.11 -10.07
CA SER A 60 19.34 -5.79 -9.71
C SER A 60 20.05 -5.14 -8.52
N LEU A 61 20.34 -5.91 -7.46
CA LEU A 61 21.01 -5.38 -6.26
C LEU A 61 22.42 -4.90 -6.57
N GLN A 62 23.23 -5.74 -7.24
CA GLN A 62 24.60 -5.39 -7.62
C GLN A 62 24.63 -4.17 -8.54
N LEU A 63 23.67 -4.08 -9.45
CA LEU A 63 23.54 -2.95 -10.36
C LEU A 63 23.26 -1.65 -9.59
N VAL A 64 22.29 -1.65 -8.67
CA VAL A 64 21.98 -0.49 -7.82
C VAL A 64 23.18 -0.10 -6.95
N GLU A 65 23.88 -1.07 -6.39
CA GLU A 65 25.11 -0.81 -5.63
C GLU A 65 26.22 -0.18 -6.48
N SER A 66 26.17 -0.26 -7.80
CA SER A 66 27.12 0.44 -8.71
C SER A 66 26.73 1.89 -8.96
N PHE A 67 25.47 2.28 -8.77
CA PHE A 67 24.95 3.62 -9.08
C PHE A 67 25.65 4.72 -8.29
N THR A 68 25.82 5.87 -8.95
CA THR A 68 26.36 7.11 -8.37
C THR A 68 25.61 8.30 -8.92
N ALA A 69 25.51 9.38 -8.14
CA ALA A 69 24.91 10.63 -8.58
C ALA A 69 25.77 11.83 -8.16
N GLU A 70 25.76 12.89 -8.96
CA GLU A 70 26.55 14.10 -8.68
C GLU A 70 25.97 14.91 -7.53
N SER A 71 24.65 15.06 -7.47
CA SER A 71 23.93 15.96 -6.56
C SER A 71 23.18 15.26 -5.45
N CYS A 72 22.90 13.95 -5.58
CA CYS A 72 22.10 13.18 -4.63
C CYS A 72 22.91 12.08 -3.95
N THR A 73 22.60 11.82 -2.68
CA THR A 73 23.08 10.62 -1.99
C THR A 73 22.31 9.40 -2.49
N ILE A 74 23.01 8.34 -2.86
CA ILE A 74 22.40 7.06 -3.24
C ILE A 74 22.44 6.12 -2.04
N ARG A 75 21.30 5.54 -1.70
CA ARG A 75 21.19 4.53 -0.64
C ARG A 75 20.53 3.28 -1.21
N SER A 76 21.10 2.11 -0.91
CA SER A 76 20.54 0.82 -1.24
C SER A 76 20.21 0.06 0.04
N ILE A 77 19.01 -0.51 0.10
CA ILE A 77 18.51 -1.32 1.20
C ILE A 77 18.09 -2.65 0.61
N GLY A 78 18.80 -3.73 0.94
CA GLY A 78 18.44 -5.08 0.53
C GLY A 78 17.67 -5.79 1.63
N LEU A 79 16.48 -6.31 1.30
CA LEU A 79 15.69 -7.15 2.20
C LEU A 79 16.17 -8.61 2.11
N SER A 80 16.05 -9.36 3.20
CA SER A 80 16.59 -10.73 3.30
C SER A 80 15.87 -11.75 2.40
N ARG A 81 14.69 -11.44 1.89
CA ARG A 81 13.90 -12.19 0.93
C ARG A 81 12.79 -11.31 0.38
N ASN A 82 12.00 -11.81 -0.57
CA ASN A 82 10.77 -11.14 -1.00
C ASN A 82 9.73 -11.12 0.14
N PHE A 83 9.42 -9.92 0.64
CA PHE A 83 8.38 -9.64 1.63
C PHE A 83 7.16 -8.98 1.01
N GLY A 84 7.25 -8.54 -0.24
CA GLY A 84 6.21 -7.83 -0.99
C GLY A 84 6.41 -6.32 -1.05
N LYS A 85 5.86 -5.70 -2.09
CA LYS A 85 6.02 -4.27 -2.38
C LYS A 85 5.68 -3.36 -1.20
N GLU A 86 4.62 -3.68 -0.45
CA GLU A 86 4.17 -2.92 0.72
C GLU A 86 5.24 -2.87 1.83
N ALA A 87 5.95 -3.98 2.02
CA ALA A 87 7.06 -4.08 2.96
C ALA A 87 8.27 -3.27 2.49
N ALA A 88 8.62 -3.36 1.19
CA ALA A 88 9.71 -2.58 0.60
C ALA A 88 9.44 -1.07 0.67
N MET A 89 8.20 -0.62 0.39
CA MET A 89 7.80 0.78 0.58
C MET A 89 7.94 1.21 2.05
N SER A 90 7.51 0.36 3.00
CA SER A 90 7.63 0.63 4.42
C SER A 90 9.09 0.78 4.86
N ALA A 91 9.98 -0.09 4.35
CA ALA A 91 11.41 0.00 4.61
C ALA A 91 12.00 1.32 4.09
N GLY A 92 11.62 1.73 2.88
CA GLY A 92 12.04 3.01 2.32
C GLY A 92 11.58 4.20 3.15
N LEU A 93 10.31 4.21 3.58
CA LEU A 93 9.75 5.27 4.42
C LEU A 93 10.46 5.36 5.78
N GLU A 94 10.72 4.24 6.44
CA GLU A 94 11.39 4.20 7.74
C GLU A 94 12.84 4.71 7.67
N HIS A 95 13.53 4.43 6.55
CA HIS A 95 14.93 4.85 6.37
C HIS A 95 15.07 6.21 5.69
N SER A 96 14.00 6.87 5.27
CA SER A 96 14.03 8.18 4.62
C SER A 96 14.33 9.31 5.60
N ARG A 97 15.11 10.32 5.15
CA ARG A 97 15.55 11.46 5.97
C ARG A 97 14.98 12.80 5.47
N GLY A 98 14.40 12.83 4.27
CA GLY A 98 13.91 14.06 3.64
C GLY A 98 12.70 14.66 4.34
N LEU A 99 12.55 15.98 4.22
CA LEU A 99 11.35 16.71 4.68
C LEU A 99 10.12 16.39 3.79
N ALA A 100 10.37 16.13 2.52
CA ALA A 100 9.42 15.58 1.56
C ALA A 100 9.92 14.20 1.13
N VAL A 101 9.01 13.24 1.01
CA VAL A 101 9.33 11.86 0.62
C VAL A 101 8.45 11.46 -0.55
N ILE A 102 9.06 11.04 -1.65
CA ILE A 102 8.38 10.58 -2.86
C ILE A 102 8.52 9.07 -2.97
N LEU A 103 7.40 8.41 -3.24
CA LEU A 103 7.35 7.01 -3.65
C LEU A 103 7.18 6.96 -5.16
N ILE A 104 7.99 6.20 -5.87
CA ILE A 104 7.91 6.00 -7.32
C ILE A 104 8.19 4.54 -7.67
N ASP A 105 7.41 3.98 -8.61
CA ASP A 105 7.59 2.59 -9.07
C ASP A 105 8.80 2.47 -10.00
N ALA A 106 9.46 1.31 -9.96
CA ALA A 106 10.65 1.05 -10.78
C ALA A 106 10.33 0.80 -12.27
N ASP A 107 9.06 0.60 -12.66
CA ASP A 107 8.65 0.13 -14.00
C ASP A 107 8.59 1.21 -15.09
N LEU A 108 9.11 2.42 -14.82
CA LEU A 108 9.13 3.60 -15.71
C LEU A 108 7.74 4.08 -16.19
N GLN A 109 6.67 3.61 -15.59
CA GLN A 109 5.32 4.08 -15.94
C GLN A 109 4.95 5.39 -15.22
N ASP A 110 5.67 5.75 -14.18
CA ASP A 110 5.49 6.96 -13.38
C ASP A 110 6.62 7.96 -13.74
N PRO A 111 6.33 9.07 -14.45
CA PRO A 111 7.36 9.97 -14.96
C PRO A 111 8.05 10.76 -13.83
N PRO A 112 9.38 10.60 -13.64
CA PRO A 112 10.13 11.39 -12.64
C PRO A 112 10.06 12.91 -12.88
N GLU A 113 9.81 13.32 -14.10
CA GLU A 113 9.70 14.73 -14.54
C GLU A 113 8.56 15.47 -13.86
N LEU A 114 7.65 14.78 -13.21
CA LEU A 114 6.55 15.37 -12.42
C LEU A 114 6.96 15.72 -10.98
N ILE A 115 8.12 15.31 -10.52
CA ILE A 115 8.65 15.59 -9.18
C ILE A 115 8.64 17.11 -8.87
N PRO A 116 9.08 18.02 -9.76
CA PRO A 116 9.04 19.45 -9.48
C PRO A 116 7.63 19.98 -9.23
N GLN A 117 6.60 19.45 -9.94
CA GLN A 117 5.21 19.84 -9.73
C GLN A 117 4.67 19.35 -8.38
N MET A 118 5.07 18.14 -7.95
CA MET A 118 4.72 17.60 -6.63
C MET A 118 5.32 18.45 -5.52
N LEU A 119 6.59 18.82 -5.65
CA LEU A 119 7.28 19.71 -4.70
C LEU A 119 6.64 21.10 -4.63
N ALA A 120 6.17 21.65 -5.75
CA ALA A 120 5.45 22.93 -5.75
C ALA A 120 4.17 22.82 -4.90
N LYS A 121 3.39 21.75 -5.03
CA LYS A 121 2.19 21.52 -4.23
C LYS A 121 2.52 21.31 -2.74
N TRP A 122 3.56 20.58 -2.43
CA TRP A 122 4.01 20.45 -1.05
C TRP A 122 4.40 21.81 -0.42
N ARG A 123 5.10 22.68 -1.17
CA ARG A 123 5.44 24.03 -0.74
C ARG A 123 4.23 24.96 -0.58
N GLU A 124 3.11 24.67 -1.26
CA GLU A 124 1.80 25.32 -1.02
C GLU A 124 1.12 24.87 0.29
N GLY A 125 1.74 23.92 1.04
CA GLY A 125 1.23 23.43 2.31
C GLY A 125 0.29 22.24 2.19
N TYR A 126 0.42 21.41 1.15
CA TYR A 126 -0.20 20.09 1.07
C TYR A 126 0.74 19.04 1.64
N ASP A 127 0.20 18.16 2.49
CA ASP A 127 0.97 17.11 3.15
C ASP A 127 1.10 15.85 2.31
N VAL A 128 0.10 15.59 1.47
CA VAL A 128 0.07 14.45 0.55
C VAL A 128 -0.25 14.95 -0.85
N VAL A 129 0.61 14.66 -1.82
CA VAL A 129 0.37 14.97 -3.23
C VAL A 129 0.26 13.66 -4.00
N ASN A 130 -0.96 13.33 -4.39
CA ASN A 130 -1.28 12.12 -5.13
C ASN A 130 -1.17 12.35 -6.64
N MET A 131 -0.56 11.42 -7.36
CA MET A 131 -0.56 11.41 -8.82
C MET A 131 -1.71 10.54 -9.34
N GLN A 132 -2.66 11.16 -10.06
CA GLN A 132 -3.86 10.50 -10.58
C GLN A 132 -3.73 10.27 -12.09
N ARG A 133 -3.93 9.03 -12.49
CA ARG A 133 -3.91 8.62 -13.90
C ARG A 133 -5.16 9.13 -14.62
N THR A 134 -4.99 9.91 -15.69
CA THR A 134 -6.10 10.53 -16.44
C THR A 134 -6.79 9.58 -17.39
N GLU A 135 -6.08 8.60 -18.00
CA GLU A 135 -6.66 7.61 -18.92
C GLU A 135 -6.07 6.23 -18.72
N ARG A 136 -6.94 5.23 -18.81
CA ARG A 136 -6.60 3.82 -18.97
C ARG A 136 -6.88 3.41 -20.41
N GLN A 137 -5.96 3.68 -21.32
CA GLN A 137 -6.10 3.21 -22.69
C GLN A 137 -6.15 1.68 -22.74
N GLY A 138 -7.16 1.13 -23.41
CA GLY A 138 -7.29 -0.32 -23.65
C GLY A 138 -8.07 -1.12 -22.61
N GLU A 139 -8.66 -0.51 -21.57
CA GLU A 139 -9.52 -1.26 -20.63
C GLU A 139 -10.96 -1.41 -21.16
N THR A 140 -11.49 -2.66 -21.09
CA THR A 140 -12.89 -2.93 -21.39
C THR A 140 -13.81 -2.21 -20.40
N TRP A 141 -15.01 -1.80 -20.85
CA TRP A 141 -15.98 -1.12 -19.99
C TRP A 141 -16.32 -1.92 -18.72
N PHE A 142 -16.34 -3.25 -18.84
CA PHE A 142 -16.62 -4.14 -17.71
C PHE A 142 -15.55 -4.04 -16.62
N LYS A 143 -14.28 -3.94 -17.02
CA LYS A 143 -13.14 -3.79 -16.09
C LYS A 143 -13.16 -2.42 -15.39
N ARG A 144 -13.56 -1.35 -16.09
CA ARG A 144 -13.78 -0.03 -15.51
C ARG A 144 -14.95 -0.01 -14.54
N ALA A 145 -16.10 -0.61 -14.93
CA ALA A 145 -17.28 -0.66 -14.09
C ALA A 145 -17.04 -1.47 -12.80
N SER A 146 -16.34 -2.61 -12.89
CA SER A 146 -16.00 -3.43 -11.71
C SER A 146 -15.01 -2.71 -10.79
N ALA A 147 -14.01 -1.99 -11.33
CA ALA A 147 -13.10 -1.19 -10.54
C ALA A 147 -13.83 -0.02 -9.84
N ALA A 148 -14.68 0.72 -10.54
CA ALA A 148 -15.48 1.81 -9.96
C ALA A 148 -16.44 1.30 -8.87
N ALA A 149 -17.09 0.15 -9.09
CA ALA A 149 -17.94 -0.49 -8.09
C ALA A 149 -17.12 -0.89 -6.84
N PHE A 150 -15.92 -1.44 -7.04
CA PHE A 150 -15.01 -1.79 -5.95
C PHE A 150 -14.59 -0.55 -5.13
N TYR A 151 -14.10 0.52 -5.78
CA TYR A 151 -13.72 1.74 -5.06
C TYR A 151 -14.89 2.40 -4.34
N ARG A 152 -16.09 2.40 -4.95
CA ARG A 152 -17.30 2.91 -4.32
C ARG A 152 -17.66 2.09 -3.06
N LEU A 153 -17.58 0.77 -3.16
CA LEU A 153 -17.78 -0.12 -2.01
C LEU A 153 -16.71 0.13 -0.94
N LEU A 154 -15.43 0.19 -1.33
CA LEU A 154 -14.31 0.42 -0.42
C LEU A 154 -14.46 1.77 0.31
N ASN A 155 -14.74 2.86 -0.38
CA ASN A 155 -14.95 4.18 0.21
C ASN A 155 -16.14 4.20 1.17
N THR A 156 -17.24 3.49 0.84
CA THR A 156 -18.38 3.33 1.76
C THR A 156 -18.01 2.53 3.01
N LEU A 157 -17.09 1.57 2.88
CA LEU A 157 -16.67 0.69 3.98
C LEU A 157 -15.63 1.36 4.90
N VAL A 158 -14.68 2.09 4.31
CA VAL A 158 -13.49 2.64 5.01
C VAL A 158 -13.76 4.01 5.65
N LYS A 159 -14.83 4.71 5.26
CA LYS A 159 -15.13 6.10 5.66
C LYS A 159 -14.03 7.11 5.31
N SER A 160 -13.20 6.80 4.32
CA SER A 160 -12.13 7.66 3.83
C SER A 160 -12.26 7.75 2.32
N ASP A 161 -12.14 8.96 1.77
CA ASP A 161 -12.17 9.17 0.34
C ASP A 161 -10.82 8.75 -0.28
N ILE A 162 -10.68 7.45 -0.53
CA ILE A 162 -9.52 6.93 -1.28
C ILE A 162 -9.69 7.38 -2.73
N PRO A 163 -8.79 8.23 -3.26
CA PRO A 163 -8.93 8.74 -4.62
C PRO A 163 -8.87 7.61 -5.64
N GLU A 164 -9.81 7.62 -6.58
CA GLU A 164 -9.84 6.65 -7.68
C GLU A 164 -8.67 6.89 -8.64
N ASN A 165 -8.15 5.83 -9.24
CA ASN A 165 -7.06 5.86 -10.22
C ASN A 165 -5.73 6.44 -9.71
N VAL A 166 -5.52 6.47 -8.39
CA VAL A 166 -4.23 6.82 -7.78
C VAL A 166 -3.38 5.57 -7.59
N GLY A 167 -2.14 5.64 -8.09
CA GLY A 167 -1.10 4.62 -7.88
C GLY A 167 -0.33 4.83 -6.57
N ASP A 168 0.86 4.27 -6.52
CA ASP A 168 1.79 4.46 -5.40
C ASP A 168 2.65 5.71 -5.58
N PHE A 169 2.69 6.29 -6.80
CA PHE A 169 3.39 7.53 -7.12
C PHE A 169 2.76 8.72 -6.37
N ARG A 170 3.45 9.17 -5.34
CA ARG A 170 3.00 10.26 -4.47
C ARG A 170 4.14 10.91 -3.70
N LEU A 171 3.88 12.13 -3.22
CA LEU A 171 4.73 12.82 -2.27
C LEU A 171 4.03 12.85 -0.91
N LEU A 172 4.81 12.64 0.14
CA LEU A 172 4.40 12.70 1.54
C LEU A 172 5.27 13.71 2.29
N SER A 173 4.69 14.56 3.14
CA SER A 173 5.45 15.36 4.09
C SER A 173 6.11 14.47 5.15
N ARG A 174 7.18 14.94 5.78
CA ARG A 174 7.84 14.23 6.90
C ARG A 174 6.86 13.89 8.00
N GLU A 175 5.96 14.79 8.33
CA GLU A 175 4.96 14.56 9.36
C GLU A 175 4.06 13.37 9.05
N VAL A 176 3.61 13.25 7.81
CA VAL A 176 2.83 12.08 7.35
C VAL A 176 3.64 10.79 7.47
N VAL A 177 4.89 10.82 7.02
CA VAL A 177 5.78 9.64 7.08
C VAL A 177 6.02 9.19 8.52
N ASP A 178 6.27 10.13 9.43
CA ASP A 178 6.52 9.83 10.83
C ASP A 178 5.28 9.19 11.50
N HIS A 179 4.07 9.65 11.15
CA HIS A 179 2.83 9.01 11.61
C HIS A 179 2.61 7.62 11.02
N ILE A 180 2.89 7.44 9.72
CA ILE A 180 2.79 6.13 9.07
C ILE A 180 3.76 5.12 9.68
N ASN A 181 4.98 5.54 10.00
CA ASN A 181 5.99 4.69 10.62
C ASN A 181 5.62 4.25 12.06
N GLN A 182 4.77 5.03 12.74
CA GLN A 182 4.25 4.67 14.08
C GLN A 182 3.08 3.69 14.05
N LEU A 183 2.47 3.45 12.88
CA LEU A 183 1.36 2.50 12.78
C LEU A 183 1.85 1.07 13.01
N PRO A 184 1.27 0.33 13.98
CA PRO A 184 1.73 -1.00 14.34
C PRO A 184 1.26 -2.10 13.38
N GLU A 185 0.41 -1.76 12.43
CA GLU A 185 -0.24 -2.69 11.50
C GLU A 185 0.79 -3.46 10.68
N ARG A 186 0.66 -4.80 10.67
CA ARG A 186 1.53 -5.69 9.89
C ARG A 186 0.92 -6.10 8.57
N ASN A 187 -0.40 -6.15 8.51
CA ASN A 187 -1.12 -6.33 7.26
C ASN A 187 -1.40 -4.94 6.64
N ARG A 188 -0.36 -4.36 6.05
CA ARG A 188 -0.42 -3.01 5.47
C ARG A 188 -1.09 -3.02 4.10
N TYR A 189 -2.15 -2.24 3.95
CA TYR A 189 -2.69 -1.84 2.66
C TYR A 189 -2.34 -0.36 2.46
N MET A 190 -1.19 -0.10 1.83
CA MET A 190 -0.57 1.23 1.79
C MET A 190 -1.51 2.30 1.23
N LYS A 191 -2.35 1.99 0.23
CA LYS A 191 -3.31 2.96 -0.33
C LYS A 191 -4.30 3.51 0.70
N GLY A 192 -4.73 2.68 1.63
CA GLY A 192 -5.58 3.10 2.75
C GLY A 192 -4.80 3.84 3.84
N ILE A 193 -3.60 3.36 4.15
CA ILE A 193 -2.71 3.94 5.17
C ILE A 193 -2.35 5.39 4.83
N PHE A 194 -2.11 5.72 3.55
CA PHE A 194 -1.79 7.08 3.13
C PHE A 194 -2.94 8.08 3.30
N VAL A 195 -4.18 7.61 3.30
CA VAL A 195 -5.38 8.46 3.43
C VAL A 195 -5.89 8.50 4.86
N TRP A 196 -5.66 7.43 5.63
CA TRP A 196 -6.21 7.24 6.98
C TRP A 196 -5.89 8.38 7.96
N PRO A 197 -4.67 8.99 7.99
CA PRO A 197 -4.36 10.06 8.93
C PRO A 197 -5.13 11.35 8.70
N GLY A 198 -5.78 11.54 7.54
CA GLY A 198 -6.63 12.70 7.28
C GLY A 198 -5.88 14.01 7.00
N PHE A 199 -4.62 13.96 6.60
CA PHE A 199 -3.82 15.11 6.23
C PHE A 199 -4.33 15.81 4.97
N LYS A 200 -3.91 17.07 4.76
CA LYS A 200 -4.31 17.88 3.60
C LYS A 200 -3.73 17.31 2.30
N GLN A 201 -4.62 16.92 1.38
CA GLN A 201 -4.24 16.25 0.15
C GLN A 201 -4.45 17.12 -1.09
N ALA A 202 -3.54 17.00 -2.06
CA ALA A 202 -3.72 17.47 -3.44
C ALA A 202 -3.64 16.30 -4.40
N THR A 203 -4.30 16.44 -5.54
CA THR A 203 -4.25 15.44 -6.62
C THR A 203 -3.83 16.14 -7.92
N LEU A 204 -2.78 15.60 -8.56
CA LEU A 204 -2.27 16.06 -9.85
C LEU A 204 -2.57 15.00 -10.91
N PRO A 205 -3.28 15.36 -11.99
CA PRO A 205 -3.54 14.44 -13.09
C PRO A 205 -2.27 14.25 -13.94
N PHE A 206 -2.02 13.00 -14.37
CA PHE A 206 -0.93 12.70 -15.30
C PHE A 206 -1.30 11.57 -16.26
N GLN A 207 -0.64 11.56 -17.41
CA GLN A 207 -0.70 10.44 -18.36
C GLN A 207 0.39 9.43 -18.00
N ARG A 208 0.01 8.18 -17.90
CA ARG A 208 0.94 7.09 -17.59
C ARG A 208 1.71 6.72 -18.86
N ASP A 209 3.03 6.63 -18.76
CA ASP A 209 3.87 6.13 -19.84
C ASP A 209 3.58 4.64 -20.13
N ALA A 210 3.83 4.21 -21.36
CA ALA A 210 3.79 2.80 -21.70
C ALA A 210 4.86 2.05 -20.91
N ARG A 211 4.55 0.83 -20.46
CA ARG A 211 5.55 0.01 -19.76
C ARG A 211 6.75 -0.25 -20.68
N PHE A 212 7.95 0.01 -20.19
CA PHE A 212 9.19 -0.13 -20.94
C PHE A 212 9.49 -1.60 -21.26
N CYS A 213 9.32 -2.52 -20.29
CA CYS A 213 9.53 -3.97 -20.43
C CYS A 213 8.56 -4.76 -19.53
N GLY A 214 8.32 -6.05 -19.88
CA GLY A 214 7.59 -7.01 -19.05
C GLY A 214 6.09 -7.11 -19.31
N GLU A 215 5.51 -8.26 -18.95
CA GLU A 215 4.08 -8.55 -19.07
C GLU A 215 3.31 -8.31 -17.76
N THR A 216 2.02 -8.00 -17.87
CA THR A 216 1.15 -7.82 -16.71
C THR A 216 0.87 -9.17 -16.03
N LYS A 217 1.48 -9.45 -14.89
CA LYS A 217 1.35 -10.71 -14.11
C LYS A 217 0.04 -10.78 -13.28
N TRP A 218 -0.99 -9.97 -13.57
CA TRP A 218 -2.21 -9.92 -12.77
C TRP A 218 -3.25 -10.93 -13.24
N ASN A 219 -3.63 -11.85 -12.35
CA ASN A 219 -4.72 -12.81 -12.55
C ASN A 219 -5.95 -12.34 -11.77
N TYR A 220 -7.16 -12.67 -12.24
CA TYR A 220 -8.45 -12.33 -11.59
C TYR A 220 -8.51 -12.79 -10.12
N LEU A 221 -7.95 -13.96 -9.79
CA LEU A 221 -7.89 -14.45 -8.40
C LEU A 221 -7.05 -13.54 -7.49
N LYS A 222 -5.93 -13.00 -8.00
CA LYS A 222 -5.11 -12.02 -7.25
C LYS A 222 -5.86 -10.71 -7.03
N LEU A 223 -6.68 -10.27 -7.99
CA LEU A 223 -7.50 -9.07 -7.83
C LEU A 223 -8.58 -9.24 -6.76
N ILE A 224 -9.24 -10.41 -6.71
CA ILE A 224 -10.21 -10.75 -5.67
C ILE A 224 -9.51 -10.79 -4.30
N GLY A 225 -8.34 -11.42 -4.20
CA GLY A 225 -7.54 -11.42 -2.97
C GLY A 225 -7.24 -10.01 -2.48
N LEU A 226 -6.73 -9.14 -3.36
CA LEU A 226 -6.46 -7.73 -3.04
C LEU A 226 -7.72 -6.98 -2.58
N ALA A 227 -8.87 -7.29 -3.17
CA ALA A 227 -10.15 -6.71 -2.79
C ALA A 227 -10.57 -7.14 -1.38
N VAL A 228 -10.46 -8.42 -1.07
CA VAL A 228 -10.72 -8.97 0.28
C VAL A 228 -9.76 -8.35 1.28
N ASP A 229 -8.46 -8.29 0.96
CA ASP A 229 -7.44 -7.67 1.79
C ASP A 229 -7.76 -6.21 2.11
N GLY A 230 -8.10 -5.42 1.09
CA GLY A 230 -8.46 -4.01 1.29
C GLY A 230 -9.72 -3.83 2.16
N ILE A 231 -10.77 -4.62 1.94
CA ILE A 231 -12.01 -4.54 2.72
C ILE A 231 -11.80 -4.96 4.17
N THR A 232 -11.14 -6.10 4.39
CA THR A 232 -11.01 -6.68 5.73
C THR A 232 -9.93 -5.99 6.58
N SER A 233 -8.96 -5.30 5.96
CA SER A 233 -7.96 -4.49 6.68
C SER A 233 -8.57 -3.23 7.30
N PHE A 234 -9.57 -2.61 6.65
CA PHE A 234 -10.12 -1.32 7.10
C PHE A 234 -11.56 -1.39 7.58
N SER A 235 -12.24 -2.53 7.47
CA SER A 235 -13.66 -2.61 7.78
C SER A 235 -14.06 -3.91 8.45
N ILE A 236 -14.83 -3.78 9.54
CA ILE A 236 -15.52 -4.91 10.20
C ILE A 236 -16.95 -5.12 9.65
N LYS A 237 -17.35 -4.39 8.59
CA LYS A 237 -18.72 -4.49 8.05
C LYS A 237 -19.05 -5.87 7.50
N PRO A 238 -18.14 -6.64 6.84
CA PRO A 238 -18.44 -8.02 6.45
C PRO A 238 -18.81 -8.92 7.63
N LEU A 239 -18.13 -8.74 8.78
CA LEU A 239 -18.45 -9.46 10.01
C LEU A 239 -19.82 -9.05 10.56
N ARG A 240 -20.14 -7.75 10.56
CA ARG A 240 -21.46 -7.25 10.97
C ARG A 240 -22.58 -7.75 10.06
N LEU A 241 -22.33 -7.84 8.74
CA LEU A 241 -23.27 -8.40 7.79
C LEU A 241 -23.57 -9.88 8.09
N ALA A 242 -22.52 -10.67 8.36
CA ALA A 242 -22.67 -12.07 8.77
C ALA A 242 -23.50 -12.19 10.06
N THR A 243 -23.26 -11.31 11.05
CA THR A 243 -24.05 -11.24 12.30
C THR A 243 -25.51 -10.89 12.03
N LEU A 244 -25.77 -9.87 11.19
CA LEU A 244 -27.15 -9.46 10.84
C LEU A 244 -27.91 -10.58 10.15
N LEU A 245 -27.27 -11.25 9.16
CA LEU A 245 -27.86 -12.41 8.48
C LEU A 245 -28.14 -13.54 9.47
N GLY A 246 -27.20 -13.82 10.37
CA GLY A 246 -27.39 -14.81 11.44
C GLY A 246 -28.58 -14.52 12.32
N VAL A 247 -28.77 -13.28 12.75
CA VAL A 247 -29.91 -12.84 13.59
C VAL A 247 -31.23 -12.96 12.83
N LEU A 248 -31.27 -12.55 11.55
CA LEU A 248 -32.49 -12.66 10.73
C LEU A 248 -32.90 -14.12 10.51
N ILE A 249 -31.93 -14.99 10.23
CA ILE A 249 -32.19 -16.42 10.01
C ILE A 249 -32.60 -17.09 11.31
N ALA A 250 -31.92 -16.80 12.43
CA ALA A 250 -32.29 -17.32 13.72
C ALA A 250 -33.72 -16.87 14.11
N GLY A 251 -34.05 -15.59 13.94
CA GLY A 251 -35.40 -15.06 14.19
C GLY A 251 -36.47 -15.74 13.33
N SER A 252 -36.19 -15.95 12.03
CA SER A 252 -37.08 -16.67 11.11
C SER A 252 -37.27 -18.13 11.51
N ALA A 253 -36.19 -18.81 11.90
CA ALA A 253 -36.22 -20.19 12.34
C ALA A 253 -37.02 -20.36 13.64
N PHE A 254 -36.80 -19.45 14.62
CA PHE A 254 -37.60 -19.46 15.85
C PHE A 254 -39.10 -19.20 15.59
N GLY A 255 -39.40 -18.21 14.74
CA GLY A 255 -40.77 -17.91 14.33
C GLY A 255 -41.46 -19.10 13.64
N TYR A 256 -40.77 -19.73 12.71
CA TYR A 256 -41.27 -20.90 12.01
C TYR A 256 -41.41 -22.12 12.94
N GLY A 257 -40.44 -22.34 13.82
CA GLY A 257 -40.52 -23.38 14.86
C GLY A 257 -41.73 -23.22 15.80
N ALA A 258 -41.92 -21.98 16.27
CA ALA A 258 -43.08 -21.65 17.11
C ALA A 258 -44.41 -21.87 16.36
N PHE A 259 -44.48 -21.49 15.08
CA PHE A 259 -45.65 -21.74 14.23
C PHE A 259 -45.93 -23.24 14.08
N ILE A 260 -44.91 -24.07 13.83
CA ILE A 260 -45.08 -25.53 13.75
C ILE A 260 -45.64 -26.09 15.05
N VAL A 261 -45.03 -25.76 16.20
CA VAL A 261 -45.45 -26.22 17.51
C VAL A 261 -46.94 -25.84 17.76
N PHE A 262 -47.29 -24.58 17.51
CA PHE A 262 -48.67 -24.12 17.68
C PHE A 262 -49.63 -24.85 16.77
N LYS A 263 -49.29 -25.02 15.49
CA LYS A 263 -50.11 -25.76 14.51
C LYS A 263 -50.32 -27.20 14.94
N THR A 264 -49.27 -27.89 15.35
CA THR A 264 -49.30 -29.31 15.75
C THR A 264 -50.16 -29.51 17.00
N LEU A 265 -50.10 -28.59 17.97
CA LEU A 265 -50.92 -28.65 19.18
C LEU A 265 -52.41 -28.45 18.90
N LEU A 266 -52.77 -27.64 17.90
CA LEU A 266 -54.16 -27.31 17.62
C LEU A 266 -54.80 -28.28 16.59
N PHE A 267 -54.07 -28.77 15.62
CA PHE A 267 -54.61 -29.46 14.45
C PHE A 267 -54.11 -30.90 14.24
N GLY A 268 -53.18 -31.35 15.08
CA GLY A 268 -52.48 -32.61 14.87
C GLY A 268 -51.59 -32.59 13.59
N GLU A 269 -50.81 -33.65 13.33
CA GLU A 269 -49.93 -33.66 12.14
C GLU A 269 -50.13 -34.84 11.21
N VAL A 270 -50.06 -34.47 9.90
CA VAL A 270 -49.72 -35.40 8.80
C VAL A 270 -48.30 -35.04 8.38
N VAL A 271 -47.32 -35.94 8.61
CA VAL A 271 -45.89 -35.70 8.34
C VAL A 271 -45.65 -35.71 6.84
N THR A 272 -45.75 -34.55 6.19
CA THR A 272 -45.35 -34.33 4.81
C THR A 272 -44.37 -33.16 4.83
N GLY A 273 -43.05 -33.38 4.66
CA GLY A 273 -42.12 -32.23 4.69
C GLY A 273 -40.65 -32.54 4.53
N TYR A 274 -40.28 -33.78 4.19
CA TYR A 274 -38.88 -34.17 4.03
C TYR A 274 -38.10 -33.27 3.03
N PRO A 275 -38.60 -32.93 1.83
CA PRO A 275 -37.91 -32.04 0.89
C PRO A 275 -37.69 -30.62 1.46
N SER A 276 -38.71 -30.06 2.10
CA SER A 276 -38.64 -28.70 2.70
C SER A 276 -37.65 -28.66 3.85
N MET A 277 -37.62 -29.69 4.69
CA MET A 277 -36.67 -29.81 5.79
C MET A 277 -35.21 -29.89 5.27
N MET A 278 -34.96 -30.69 4.20
CA MET A 278 -33.64 -30.78 3.59
C MET A 278 -33.18 -29.46 2.97
N VAL A 279 -34.04 -28.73 2.29
CA VAL A 279 -33.72 -27.40 1.73
C VAL A 279 -33.35 -26.42 2.82
N VAL A 280 -34.15 -26.34 3.90
CA VAL A 280 -33.87 -25.45 5.03
C VAL A 280 -32.55 -25.84 5.70
N GLN A 281 -32.29 -27.12 5.91
CA GLN A 281 -31.05 -27.59 6.55
C GLN A 281 -29.82 -27.29 5.72
N LEU A 282 -29.88 -27.52 4.39
CA LEU A 282 -28.78 -27.20 3.47
C LEU A 282 -28.52 -25.69 3.41
N ALA A 283 -29.57 -24.87 3.35
CA ALA A 283 -29.47 -23.41 3.38
C ALA A 283 -28.81 -22.92 4.68
N LEU A 284 -29.27 -23.40 5.85
CA LEU A 284 -28.67 -23.06 7.14
C LEU A 284 -27.21 -23.49 7.23
N GLY A 285 -26.91 -24.72 6.79
CA GLY A 285 -25.54 -25.24 6.76
C GLY A 285 -24.62 -24.38 5.87
N GLY A 286 -25.11 -24.01 4.68
CA GLY A 286 -24.38 -23.15 3.76
C GLY A 286 -24.06 -21.76 4.35
N ILE A 287 -25.04 -21.13 4.99
CA ILE A 287 -24.86 -19.83 5.63
C ILE A 287 -23.94 -19.90 6.87
N GLN A 288 -24.02 -20.99 7.64
CA GLN A 288 -23.11 -21.23 8.75
C GLN A 288 -21.67 -21.35 8.27
N LEU A 289 -21.39 -22.14 7.21
CA LEU A 289 -20.06 -22.29 6.64
C LEU A 289 -19.54 -20.97 6.09
N LEU A 290 -20.36 -20.16 5.43
CA LEU A 290 -19.97 -18.83 4.95
C LEU A 290 -19.61 -17.89 6.11
N SER A 291 -20.40 -17.90 7.18
CA SER A 291 -20.14 -17.09 8.39
C SER A 291 -18.84 -17.51 9.08
N ILE A 292 -18.58 -18.83 9.17
CA ILE A 292 -17.33 -19.37 9.70
C ILE A 292 -16.14 -18.96 8.80
N GLY A 293 -16.30 -18.96 7.48
CA GLY A 293 -15.29 -18.50 6.55
C GLY A 293 -14.92 -17.03 6.78
N VAL A 294 -15.92 -16.15 6.93
CA VAL A 294 -15.68 -14.73 7.25
C VAL A 294 -14.96 -14.58 8.59
N LEU A 295 -15.39 -15.30 9.63
CA LEU A 295 -14.72 -15.30 10.94
C LEU A 295 -13.26 -15.78 10.82
N GLY A 296 -13.03 -16.84 10.05
CA GLY A 296 -11.68 -17.39 9.82
C GLY A 296 -10.73 -16.36 9.22
N GLU A 297 -11.20 -15.54 8.27
CA GLU A 297 -10.40 -14.45 7.67
C GLU A 297 -9.95 -13.43 8.73
N TYR A 298 -10.87 -12.97 9.59
CA TYR A 298 -10.51 -12.02 10.65
C TYR A 298 -9.62 -12.64 11.74
N ILE A 299 -9.87 -13.89 12.12
CA ILE A 299 -9.01 -14.61 13.08
C ILE A 299 -7.61 -14.78 12.50
N GLY A 300 -7.49 -15.12 11.21
CA GLY A 300 -6.21 -15.20 10.51
C GLY A 300 -5.42 -13.89 10.58
N ARG A 301 -6.07 -12.74 10.39
CA ARG A 301 -5.43 -11.42 10.52
C ARG A 301 -5.01 -11.11 11.94
N ILE A 302 -5.88 -11.36 12.93
CA ILE A 302 -5.54 -11.21 14.36
C ILE A 302 -4.33 -12.08 14.72
N PHE A 303 -4.25 -13.30 14.19
CA PHE A 303 -3.12 -14.20 14.41
C PHE A 303 -1.80 -13.65 13.83
N ILE A 304 -1.84 -13.02 12.64
CA ILE A 304 -0.67 -12.37 12.05
C ILE A 304 -0.22 -11.18 12.92
N GLU A 305 -1.16 -10.34 13.34
CA GLU A 305 -0.89 -9.19 14.21
C GLU A 305 -0.35 -9.62 15.58
N SER A 306 -0.93 -10.65 16.19
CA SER A 306 -0.54 -11.14 17.52
C SER A 306 0.86 -11.76 17.57
N LYS A 307 1.36 -12.29 16.44
CA LYS A 307 2.73 -12.84 16.35
C LYS A 307 3.82 -11.79 16.55
N GLY A 308 3.53 -10.53 16.30
CA GLY A 308 4.49 -9.45 16.48
C GLY A 308 5.76 -9.55 15.62
N ARG A 309 5.74 -10.30 14.49
CA ARG A 309 6.91 -10.40 13.59
C ARG A 309 7.16 -9.07 12.86
N PRO A 310 8.42 -8.66 12.62
CA PRO A 310 8.69 -7.46 11.83
C PRO A 310 8.13 -7.60 10.41
N LEU A 311 7.76 -6.47 9.80
CA LEU A 311 7.24 -6.41 8.43
C LEU A 311 8.24 -6.94 7.41
N TYR A 312 9.51 -6.64 7.63
CA TYR A 312 10.64 -7.01 6.79
C TYR A 312 11.90 -7.22 7.65
N LEU A 313 12.92 -7.79 7.05
CA LEU A 313 14.26 -7.90 7.65
C LEU A 313 15.26 -7.31 6.65
N VAL A 314 16.04 -6.32 7.09
CA VAL A 314 17.12 -5.75 6.29
C VAL A 314 18.32 -6.68 6.35
N GLN A 315 18.84 -7.06 5.18
CA GLN A 315 20.06 -7.85 5.02
C GLN A 315 21.28 -6.97 4.77
N SER A 316 21.12 -5.93 3.96
CA SER A 316 22.23 -5.04 3.59
C SER A 316 21.76 -3.59 3.52
N VAL A 317 22.67 -2.67 3.86
CA VAL A 317 22.48 -1.23 3.65
C VAL A 317 23.79 -0.69 3.10
N SER A 318 23.72 0.02 1.99
CA SER A 318 24.85 0.78 1.45
C SER A 318 24.44 2.25 1.25
N GLU A 319 25.43 3.14 1.40
CA GLU A 319 25.22 4.58 1.21
C GLU A 319 26.42 5.15 0.45
N LYS A 320 26.13 5.84 -0.65
CA LYS A 320 27.14 6.57 -1.45
C LYS A 320 26.77 8.04 -1.45
N PRO A 321 27.60 8.91 -0.86
CA PRO A 321 27.34 10.35 -0.86
C PRO A 321 27.43 10.90 -2.29
N ALA A 322 26.77 12.04 -2.51
CA ALA A 322 26.85 12.77 -3.77
C ALA A 322 28.33 13.07 -4.12
N THR A 323 28.69 12.88 -5.37
CA THR A 323 30.11 13.07 -5.82
C THR A 323 30.63 14.47 -5.52
N THR A 324 29.77 15.49 -5.64
CA THR A 324 30.10 16.89 -5.28
C THR A 324 30.39 17.06 -3.77
N GLN A 325 29.73 16.30 -2.90
CA GLN A 325 30.01 16.31 -1.46
C GLN A 325 31.31 15.59 -1.12
N TYR A 326 31.62 14.50 -1.82
CA TYR A 326 32.87 13.75 -1.65
C TYR A 326 34.09 14.62 -1.91
N GLN A 327 34.10 15.37 -3.02
CA GLN A 327 35.20 16.30 -3.38
C GLN A 327 35.38 17.45 -2.38
N GLN A 328 34.31 17.87 -1.69
CA GLN A 328 34.39 18.89 -0.63
C GLN A 328 34.95 18.33 0.68
N LEU A 329 34.71 17.06 0.98
CA LEU A 329 35.27 16.38 2.16
C LEU A 329 36.75 16.10 2.00
N GLU A 330 37.19 15.63 0.81
CA GLU A 330 38.63 15.43 0.51
C GLU A 330 39.43 16.72 0.54
N LYS A 331 38.87 17.86 0.13
CA LYS A 331 39.55 19.17 0.20
C LYS A 331 39.64 19.74 1.62
N ARG A 332 38.96 19.16 2.61
CA ARG A 332 38.96 19.55 4.00
C ARG A 332 39.76 18.63 4.93
N ALA A 333 40.14 17.45 4.44
CA ALA A 333 41.03 16.49 5.10
C ALA A 333 42.49 16.73 4.73
#